data_e3f94ee14b2d3e1f74f272a8caf3bdb9
#
_entry.id   e3f94ee14b2d3e1f74f272a8caf3bdb9
#
_cell.length_a   1.000
_cell.length_b   1.000
_cell.length_c   1.000
_cell.angle_alpha   90.00
_cell.angle_beta   90.00
_cell.angle_gamma   90.00
#
_symmetry.space_group_name_H-M   'P 1'
#
loop_
_entity.id
_entity.type
_entity.pdbx_description
1 polymer ?
#
loop_
_entity_poly.entity_id
_entity_poly.type
_entity_poly.pdbx_seq_one_letter_code
_entity_poly.pdbx_strand_id
1 'polypeptide(L)'
;MRITASFWCRPGTRVFGSFLVIRPIGSHTTLATPGLWQYFAVTHKMGLLMILARRTLLLAGPAILAMSTVPLLAEGDERIHVVKDPGCPCCNAWIGHLRESGFNVSFEERSVEDLATYKRERGIPENLSSCHTATIGDYTIEGHVPAADIRRLMAERPLAVGLSVPGMPFGSPGMGPETERQAYDVVLVGQDGSSTVFTSYPAA
;
A
#
# COMPACT_ATOMS: atom_id res chain seq x y z
N MET A 1 27.83 43.87 13.54
CA MET A 1 28.85 42.84 13.78
C MET A 1 28.50 41.67 12.89
N ARG A 2 29.20 41.55 11.74
CA ARG A 2 28.92 40.48 10.72
C ARG A 2 29.90 39.36 10.97
N ILE A 3 29.41 38.12 11.11
CA ILE A 3 30.25 36.92 11.14
C ILE A 3 29.89 36.10 9.90
N THR A 4 30.79 36.12 8.92
CA THR A 4 30.80 35.26 7.74
C THR A 4 31.62 34.02 8.07
N ALA A 5 31.02 32.82 8.03
CA ALA A 5 31.74 31.57 8.08
C ALA A 5 31.65 30.88 6.70
N SER A 6 32.80 30.96 5.99
CA SER A 6 33.03 30.25 4.74
C SER A 6 33.49 28.81 5.07
N PHE A 7 32.75 27.79 4.67
CA PHE A 7 33.22 26.38 4.70
C PHE A 7 33.63 25.95 3.30
N TRP A 8 34.91 25.69 3.16
CA TRP A 8 35.54 25.11 1.97
C TRP A 8 35.23 23.62 1.86
N CYS A 9 34.74 23.20 0.70
CA CYS A 9 34.62 21.80 0.32
C CYS A 9 35.86 21.40 -0.49
N ARG A 10 36.64 20.45 0.00
CA ARG A 10 37.78 19.83 -0.72
C ARG A 10 37.31 18.67 -1.58
N PRO A 11 37.77 18.53 -2.82
CA PRO A 11 37.57 17.32 -3.65
C PRO A 11 38.79 16.37 -3.56
N GLY A 12 38.54 15.10 -3.63
CA GLY A 12 39.55 14.04 -3.79
C GLY A 12 39.11 12.80 -3.04
N THR A 13 38.92 11.64 -3.61
CA THR A 13 39.83 10.81 -4.40
C THR A 13 39.05 9.67 -5.03
N ARG A 14 39.28 9.41 -6.31
CA ARG A 14 38.79 8.19 -7.01
C ARG A 14 39.71 7.02 -6.62
N VAL A 15 39.13 5.92 -6.19
CA VAL A 15 39.82 4.64 -6.09
C VAL A 15 39.28 3.74 -7.21
N PHE A 16 40.13 3.50 -8.22
CA PHE A 16 39.91 2.48 -9.25
C PHE A 16 40.24 1.12 -8.65
N GLY A 17 39.26 0.25 -8.48
CA GLY A 17 39.43 -1.16 -8.18
C GLY A 17 39.27 -1.98 -9.45
N SER A 18 40.39 -2.43 -10.03
CA SER A 18 40.42 -3.38 -11.14
C SER A 18 40.06 -4.77 -10.62
N PHE A 19 38.93 -5.32 -11.02
CA PHE A 19 38.57 -6.71 -10.81
C PHE A 19 39.07 -7.55 -11.99
N LEU A 20 40.01 -8.41 -11.71
CA LEU A 20 40.60 -9.42 -12.60
C LEU A 20 39.58 -10.56 -12.79
N VAL A 21 39.06 -10.73 -14.01
CA VAL A 21 38.23 -11.88 -14.37
C VAL A 21 39.12 -13.06 -14.78
N ILE A 22 39.18 -14.09 -13.94
CA ILE A 22 39.80 -15.37 -14.27
C ILE A 22 38.77 -16.27 -14.93
N ARG A 23 38.96 -16.58 -16.22
CA ARG A 23 38.23 -17.62 -16.95
C ARG A 23 38.89 -19.00 -16.67
N PRO A 24 38.12 -20.03 -16.36
CA PRO A 24 38.65 -21.41 -16.46
C PRO A 24 38.43 -21.95 -17.89
N ILE A 25 39.49 -22.53 -18.41
CA ILE A 25 39.57 -23.22 -19.71
C ILE A 25 39.19 -24.69 -19.50
N GLY A 26 38.30 -25.18 -20.34
CA GLY A 26 38.34 -26.53 -20.92
C GLY A 26 37.96 -27.72 -20.03
N SER A 27 36.85 -28.37 -20.35
CA SER A 27 36.69 -29.80 -20.15
C SER A 27 35.99 -30.45 -21.35
N HIS A 28 36.67 -31.41 -21.88
CA HIS A 28 36.35 -32.23 -23.05
C HIS A 28 35.08 -33.07 -22.79
N THR A 29 34.08 -32.94 -23.63
CA THR A 29 32.90 -33.81 -23.68
C THR A 29 33.21 -35.05 -24.52
N THR A 30 33.38 -36.20 -23.89
CA THR A 30 33.39 -37.52 -24.54
C THR A 30 31.93 -37.94 -24.83
N LEU A 31 31.61 -38.11 -26.09
CA LEU A 31 30.36 -38.68 -26.56
C LEU A 31 30.39 -40.21 -26.32
N ALA A 32 29.62 -40.67 -25.34
CA ALA A 32 29.36 -42.09 -25.16
C ALA A 32 28.07 -42.45 -25.88
N THR A 33 28.14 -43.30 -26.91
CA THR A 33 27.01 -43.87 -27.61
C THR A 33 26.29 -44.89 -26.73
N PRO A 34 24.95 -44.80 -26.51
CA PRO A 34 24.25 -45.85 -25.76
C PRO A 34 24.03 -47.06 -26.61
N GLY A 35 24.48 -48.22 -26.10
CA GLY A 35 24.35 -49.52 -26.75
C GLY A 35 22.89 -50.01 -26.85
N LEU A 36 22.63 -50.80 -27.89
CA LEU A 36 21.34 -51.41 -28.31
C LEU A 36 20.63 -52.31 -27.28
N TRP A 37 21.13 -52.47 -26.08
CA TRP A 37 20.56 -53.37 -25.07
C TRP A 37 19.46 -52.77 -24.21
N GLN A 38 19.17 -51.49 -24.32
CA GLN A 38 18.15 -50.81 -23.50
C GLN A 38 16.73 -50.87 -24.11
N TYR A 39 16.55 -51.33 -25.33
CA TYR A 39 15.23 -51.34 -25.99
C TYR A 39 14.33 -52.52 -25.59
N PHE A 40 14.88 -53.60 -24.98
CA PHE A 40 14.05 -54.79 -24.63
C PHE A 40 13.40 -54.72 -23.23
N ALA A 41 13.78 -53.80 -22.38
CA ALA A 41 13.27 -53.74 -21.01
C ALA A 41 12.05 -52.82 -20.83
N VAL A 42 11.72 -52.01 -21.85
CA VAL A 42 10.67 -50.96 -21.70
C VAL A 42 9.25 -51.48 -22.06
N THR A 43 9.15 -52.53 -22.88
CA THR A 43 7.85 -52.98 -23.41
C THR A 43 7.04 -53.79 -22.41
N HIS A 44 7.68 -54.45 -21.39
CA HIS A 44 6.93 -55.25 -20.41
C HIS A 44 6.37 -54.45 -19.22
N LYS A 45 6.86 -53.22 -18.97
CA LYS A 45 6.34 -52.38 -17.87
C LYS A 45 5.15 -51.51 -18.26
N MET A 46 4.92 -51.26 -19.56
CA MET A 46 3.79 -50.42 -20.00
C MET A 46 2.45 -51.16 -19.96
N GLY A 47 2.42 -52.51 -20.06
CA GLY A 47 1.19 -53.30 -20.00
C GLY A 47 0.55 -53.36 -18.62
N LEU A 48 1.37 -53.36 -17.56
CA LEU A 48 0.88 -53.45 -16.18
C LEU A 48 0.41 -52.10 -15.63
N LEU A 49 0.97 -51.00 -16.11
CA LEU A 49 0.57 -49.64 -15.68
C LEU A 49 -0.81 -49.22 -16.24
N MET A 50 -1.18 -49.73 -17.41
CA MET A 50 -2.49 -49.40 -18.02
C MET A 50 -3.66 -50.11 -17.33
N ILE A 51 -3.46 -51.24 -16.66
CA ILE A 51 -4.55 -51.99 -15.98
C ILE A 51 -4.86 -51.34 -14.60
N LEU A 52 -3.85 -50.75 -13.96
CA LEU A 52 -4.06 -50.07 -12.67
C LEU A 52 -4.67 -48.67 -12.82
N ALA A 53 -4.41 -47.99 -13.95
CA ALA A 53 -4.95 -46.64 -14.20
C ALA A 53 -6.48 -46.64 -14.49
N ARG A 54 -7.05 -47.75 -14.92
CA ARG A 54 -8.51 -47.84 -15.19
C ARG A 54 -9.38 -48.09 -13.94
N ARG A 55 -8.82 -48.54 -12.82
CA ARG A 55 -9.57 -48.80 -11.59
C ARG A 55 -9.62 -47.64 -10.61
N THR A 56 -8.68 -46.66 -10.73
CA THR A 56 -8.65 -45.47 -9.86
C THR A 56 -9.48 -44.30 -10.38
N LEU A 57 -9.98 -44.35 -11.63
CA LEU A 57 -10.76 -43.26 -12.22
C LEU A 57 -12.22 -43.20 -11.77
N LEU A 58 -12.73 -44.24 -11.08
CA LEU A 58 -14.12 -44.32 -10.65
C LEU A 58 -14.37 -43.91 -9.18
N LEU A 59 -13.32 -43.59 -8.41
CA LEU A 59 -13.45 -43.20 -7.02
C LEU A 59 -13.08 -41.71 -6.76
N ALA A 60 -12.70 -40.94 -7.81
CA ALA A 60 -12.31 -39.54 -7.70
C ALA A 60 -13.45 -38.54 -8.02
N GLY A 61 -14.70 -39.02 -8.06
CA GLY A 61 -15.81 -38.29 -8.65
C GLY A 61 -16.58 -37.28 -7.79
N PRO A 62 -16.52 -37.15 -6.46
CA PRO A 62 -17.25 -36.09 -5.79
C PRO A 62 -16.40 -35.09 -4.98
N ALA A 63 -15.05 -35.16 -5.00
CA ALA A 63 -14.23 -34.34 -4.13
C ALA A 63 -13.84 -32.95 -4.69
N ILE A 64 -14.23 -32.63 -5.93
CA ILE A 64 -13.77 -31.39 -6.61
C ILE A 64 -14.81 -30.25 -6.55
N LEU A 65 -15.98 -30.45 -5.96
CA LEU A 65 -17.03 -29.43 -5.84
C LEU A 65 -17.06 -28.72 -4.46
N ALA A 66 -16.09 -28.98 -3.59
CA ALA A 66 -15.84 -28.13 -2.42
C ALA A 66 -14.94 -26.94 -2.82
N MET A 67 -15.21 -26.35 -3.98
CA MET A 67 -14.55 -25.14 -4.40
C MET A 67 -15.10 -23.96 -3.60
N SER A 68 -14.24 -23.53 -2.67
CA SER A 68 -13.93 -22.12 -2.48
C SER A 68 -15.12 -21.19 -2.71
N THR A 69 -16.08 -21.16 -1.80
CA THR A 69 -16.76 -19.92 -1.51
C THR A 69 -15.68 -19.01 -0.90
N VAL A 70 -14.88 -18.38 -1.74
CA VAL A 70 -14.17 -17.16 -1.35
C VAL A 70 -15.31 -16.27 -0.85
N PRO A 71 -15.37 -15.90 0.44
CA PRO A 71 -16.31 -14.90 0.86
C PRO A 71 -15.99 -13.70 -0.04
N LEU A 72 -16.93 -13.35 -0.91
CA LEU A 72 -16.97 -12.03 -1.53
C LEU A 72 -17.03 -11.11 -0.31
N LEU A 73 -15.86 -10.60 0.09
CA LEU A 73 -15.80 -9.56 1.10
C LEU A 73 -16.75 -8.51 0.55
N ALA A 74 -17.91 -8.37 1.18
CA ALA A 74 -18.83 -7.29 0.88
C ALA A 74 -17.95 -6.05 0.91
N GLU A 75 -17.77 -5.40 -0.26
CA GLU A 75 -17.25 -4.04 -0.30
C GLU A 75 -18.17 -3.28 0.62
N GLY A 76 -17.71 -3.08 1.86
CA GLY A 76 -18.45 -2.31 2.84
C GLY A 76 -18.76 -0.99 2.17
N ASP A 77 -19.98 -0.51 2.32
CA ASP A 77 -20.40 0.77 1.80
C ASP A 77 -19.38 1.84 2.25
N GLU A 78 -18.37 2.09 1.41
CA GLU A 78 -17.25 3.00 1.66
C GLU A 78 -17.76 4.44 1.55
N ARG A 79 -18.82 4.76 2.31
CA ARG A 79 -19.35 6.11 2.41
C ARG A 79 -18.48 6.95 3.31
N ILE A 80 -17.98 8.04 2.75
CA ILE A 80 -17.25 9.08 3.48
C ILE A 80 -18.12 10.32 3.53
N HIS A 81 -18.28 10.87 4.73
CA HIS A 81 -18.93 12.16 4.93
C HIS A 81 -17.89 13.20 5.35
N VAL A 82 -17.76 14.27 4.57
CA VAL A 82 -16.74 15.32 4.74
C VAL A 82 -17.39 16.59 5.27
N VAL A 83 -16.82 17.16 6.33
CA VAL A 83 -17.17 18.48 6.85
C VAL A 83 -16.02 19.43 6.57
N LYS A 84 -16.28 20.51 5.81
CA LYS A 84 -15.27 21.46 5.34
C LYS A 84 -15.73 22.92 5.42
N ASP A 85 -14.77 23.84 5.34
CA ASP A 85 -15.05 25.27 5.11
C ASP A 85 -15.52 25.51 3.68
N PRO A 86 -16.52 26.39 3.43
CA PRO A 86 -16.98 26.73 2.08
C PRO A 86 -15.89 27.24 1.14
N GLY A 87 -14.92 27.98 1.67
CA GLY A 87 -13.81 28.58 0.93
C GLY A 87 -12.59 27.68 0.70
N CYS A 88 -12.70 26.33 0.90
CA CYS A 88 -11.58 25.41 0.84
C CYS A 88 -11.45 24.69 -0.53
N PRO A 89 -10.66 25.20 -1.50
CA PRO A 89 -10.49 24.55 -2.80
C PRO A 89 -9.72 23.24 -2.72
N CYS A 90 -8.72 23.11 -1.86
CA CYS A 90 -7.95 21.89 -1.66
C CYS A 90 -8.82 20.76 -1.07
N CYS A 91 -9.81 21.09 -0.22
CA CYS A 91 -10.78 20.12 0.27
C CYS A 91 -11.61 19.53 -0.87
N ASN A 92 -12.03 20.38 -1.83
CA ASN A 92 -12.76 19.91 -3.02
C ASN A 92 -11.90 19.00 -3.90
N ALA A 93 -10.60 19.32 -4.05
CA ALA A 93 -9.67 18.48 -4.78
C ALA A 93 -9.45 17.13 -4.09
N TRP A 94 -9.36 17.09 -2.76
CA TRP A 94 -9.29 15.84 -2.00
C TRP A 94 -10.57 15.00 -2.13
N ILE A 95 -11.75 15.61 -2.07
CA ILE A 95 -13.03 14.94 -2.34
C ILE A 95 -13.01 14.32 -3.74
N GLY A 96 -12.50 15.04 -4.75
CA GLY A 96 -12.30 14.52 -6.11
C GLY A 96 -11.42 13.28 -6.14
N HIS A 97 -10.24 13.36 -5.49
CA HIS A 97 -9.31 12.23 -5.36
C HIS A 97 -9.97 10.99 -4.72
N LEU A 98 -10.77 11.15 -3.68
CA LEU A 98 -11.49 10.02 -3.07
C LEU A 98 -12.53 9.41 -4.01
N ARG A 99 -13.29 10.24 -4.73
CA ARG A 99 -14.27 9.77 -5.72
C ARG A 99 -13.62 9.02 -6.87
N GLU A 100 -12.51 9.53 -7.39
CA GLU A 100 -11.70 8.86 -8.41
C GLU A 100 -11.13 7.54 -7.90
N SER A 101 -10.86 7.47 -6.60
CA SER A 101 -10.46 6.24 -5.92
C SER A 101 -11.62 5.28 -5.60
N GLY A 102 -12.87 5.61 -5.98
CA GLY A 102 -14.04 4.73 -5.83
C GLY A 102 -14.83 4.87 -4.53
N PHE A 103 -14.51 5.86 -3.66
CA PHE A 103 -15.32 6.12 -2.47
C PHE A 103 -16.62 6.86 -2.82
N ASN A 104 -17.69 6.53 -2.10
CA ASN A 104 -18.93 7.28 -2.14
C ASN A 104 -18.83 8.47 -1.17
N VAL A 105 -18.63 9.70 -1.71
CA VAL A 105 -18.33 10.87 -0.89
C VAL A 105 -19.50 11.86 -0.90
N SER A 106 -20.05 12.12 0.28
CA SER A 106 -20.92 13.24 0.60
C SER A 106 -20.15 14.32 1.35
N PHE A 107 -20.63 15.56 1.33
CA PHE A 107 -20.01 16.63 2.11
C PHE A 107 -21.05 17.65 2.58
N GLU A 108 -20.68 18.35 3.64
CA GLU A 108 -21.37 19.55 4.11
C GLU A 108 -20.36 20.67 4.40
N GLU A 109 -20.85 21.89 4.39
CA GLU A 109 -20.05 23.09 4.67
C GLU A 109 -20.46 23.69 6.01
N ARG A 110 -19.44 24.02 6.82
CA ARG A 110 -19.63 24.68 8.11
C ARG A 110 -18.71 25.89 8.23
N SER A 111 -19.08 26.83 9.13
CA SER A 111 -18.18 27.91 9.50
C SER A 111 -16.88 27.36 10.11
N VAL A 112 -15.82 28.17 10.11
CA VAL A 112 -14.54 27.80 10.72
C VAL A 112 -14.70 27.43 12.20
N GLU A 113 -15.55 28.18 12.93
CA GLU A 113 -15.83 27.96 14.36
C GLU A 113 -16.57 26.64 14.60
N ASP A 114 -17.59 26.35 13.76
CA ASP A 114 -18.36 25.10 13.85
C ASP A 114 -17.52 23.90 13.44
N LEU A 115 -16.64 24.07 12.42
CA LEU A 115 -15.70 23.04 12.00
C LEU A 115 -14.66 22.75 13.10
N ALA A 116 -14.14 23.77 13.76
CA ALA A 116 -13.23 23.59 14.89
C ALA A 116 -13.89 22.86 16.07
N THR A 117 -15.17 23.12 16.31
CA THR A 117 -15.96 22.41 17.32
C THR A 117 -16.16 20.96 16.92
N TYR A 118 -16.55 20.71 15.66
CA TYR A 118 -16.72 19.37 15.12
C TYR A 118 -15.45 18.50 15.23
N LYS A 119 -14.27 19.06 14.92
CA LYS A 119 -12.97 18.36 15.06
C LYS A 119 -12.76 17.87 16.49
N ARG A 120 -12.98 18.73 17.49
CA ARG A 120 -12.85 18.36 18.90
C ARG A 120 -13.82 17.27 19.33
N GLU A 121 -15.09 17.37 18.89
CA GLU A 121 -16.12 16.35 19.16
C GLU A 121 -15.77 15.00 18.51
N ARG A 122 -15.01 15.02 17.40
CA ARG A 122 -14.51 13.84 16.71
C ARG A 122 -13.17 13.32 17.26
N GLY A 123 -12.67 13.91 18.34
CA GLY A 123 -11.47 13.45 19.03
C GLY A 123 -10.17 13.82 18.32
N ILE A 124 -10.17 14.83 17.45
CA ILE A 124 -8.94 15.31 16.78
C ILE A 124 -8.27 16.36 17.66
N PRO A 125 -7.02 16.11 18.14
CA PRO A 125 -6.23 17.09 18.85
C PRO A 125 -5.87 18.29 17.96
N GLU A 126 -5.77 19.48 18.54
CA GLU A 126 -5.50 20.72 17.81
C GLU A 126 -4.20 20.65 16.98
N ASN A 127 -3.14 20.06 17.55
CA ASN A 127 -1.84 19.88 16.87
C ASN A 127 -1.87 18.88 15.72
N LEU A 128 -2.94 18.10 15.57
CA LEU A 128 -3.17 17.15 14.48
C LEU A 128 -4.22 17.65 13.49
N SER A 129 -4.76 18.86 13.67
CA SER A 129 -5.79 19.44 12.82
C SER A 129 -5.28 19.85 11.44
N SER A 130 -6.17 19.79 10.46
CA SER A 130 -5.99 20.22 9.09
C SER A 130 -7.19 21.04 8.60
N CYS A 131 -7.43 21.16 7.29
CA CYS A 131 -8.47 22.02 6.72
C CYS A 131 -9.88 21.42 6.70
N HIS A 132 -10.04 20.11 6.80
CA HIS A 132 -11.33 19.43 6.82
C HIS A 132 -11.29 18.16 7.66
N THR A 133 -12.45 17.67 8.04
CA THR A 133 -12.63 16.42 8.80
C THR A 133 -13.65 15.55 8.09
N ALA A 134 -13.39 14.28 7.96
CA ALA A 134 -14.32 13.32 7.40
C ALA A 134 -14.58 12.17 8.35
N THR A 135 -15.65 11.41 8.11
CA THR A 135 -15.97 10.18 8.81
C THR A 135 -16.20 9.05 7.83
N ILE A 136 -15.72 7.85 8.20
CA ILE A 136 -15.97 6.59 7.51
C ILE A 136 -16.17 5.49 8.54
N GLY A 137 -17.35 4.88 8.58
CA GLY A 137 -17.71 3.99 9.68
C GLY A 137 -17.55 4.70 11.03
N ASP A 138 -16.78 4.10 11.94
CA ASP A 138 -16.50 4.66 13.26
C ASP A 138 -15.24 5.54 13.29
N TYR A 139 -14.53 5.68 12.16
CA TYR A 139 -13.26 6.42 12.10
C TYR A 139 -13.44 7.87 11.67
N THR A 140 -12.57 8.71 12.19
CA THR A 140 -12.39 10.10 11.78
C THR A 140 -11.15 10.22 10.89
N ILE A 141 -11.28 10.92 9.78
CA ILE A 141 -10.19 11.20 8.84
C ILE A 141 -9.96 12.71 8.81
N GLU A 142 -8.79 13.15 9.17
CA GLU A 142 -8.43 14.56 9.27
C GLU A 142 -7.43 14.95 8.17
N GLY A 143 -7.82 15.93 7.34
CA GLY A 143 -6.96 16.46 6.30
C GLY A 143 -6.74 15.51 5.11
N HIS A 144 -5.64 15.70 4.42
CA HIS A 144 -5.35 15.16 3.10
C HIS A 144 -4.81 13.70 3.13
N VAL A 145 -5.50 12.82 3.86
CA VAL A 145 -5.13 11.40 3.97
C VAL A 145 -5.31 10.69 2.62
N PRO A 146 -4.30 9.95 2.14
CA PRO A 146 -4.40 9.18 0.91
C PRO A 146 -5.47 8.08 0.97
N ALA A 147 -6.17 7.85 -0.14
CA ALA A 147 -7.22 6.84 -0.27
C ALA A 147 -6.74 5.42 0.11
N ALA A 148 -5.48 5.09 -0.19
CA ALA A 148 -4.87 3.81 0.15
C ALA A 148 -4.76 3.60 1.67
N ASP A 149 -4.39 4.66 2.42
CA ASP A 149 -4.30 4.59 3.88
C ASP A 149 -5.67 4.49 4.54
N ILE A 150 -6.69 5.16 3.98
CA ILE A 150 -8.08 5.00 4.44
C ILE A 150 -8.55 3.54 4.27
N ARG A 151 -8.28 2.92 3.11
CA ARG A 151 -8.59 1.50 2.90
C ARG A 151 -7.85 0.58 3.85
N ARG A 152 -6.57 0.86 4.08
CA ARG A 152 -5.76 0.11 5.03
C ARG A 152 -6.31 0.21 6.45
N LEU A 153 -6.71 1.41 6.90
CA LEU A 153 -7.38 1.63 8.18
C LEU A 153 -8.65 0.78 8.30
N MET A 154 -9.49 0.80 7.26
CA MET A 154 -10.75 0.03 7.23
C MET A 154 -10.52 -1.48 7.24
N ALA A 155 -9.42 -1.96 6.66
CA ALA A 155 -9.05 -3.38 6.65
C ALA A 155 -8.44 -3.84 7.97
N GLU A 156 -7.52 -3.06 8.55
CA GLU A 156 -6.81 -3.39 9.79
C GLU A 156 -7.66 -3.18 11.04
N ARG A 157 -8.60 -2.25 11.00
CA ARG A 157 -9.55 -1.91 12.09
C ARG A 157 -8.88 -1.73 13.47
N PRO A 158 -7.83 -0.91 13.59
CA PRO A 158 -7.19 -0.66 14.87
C PRO A 158 -8.14 0.06 15.83
N LEU A 159 -7.92 -0.12 17.14
CA LEU A 159 -8.64 0.64 18.15
C LEU A 159 -8.08 2.07 18.23
N ALA A 160 -8.67 2.98 17.47
CA ALA A 160 -8.20 4.36 17.30
C ALA A 160 -9.37 5.31 17.02
N VAL A 161 -9.12 6.61 17.12
CA VAL A 161 -10.03 7.66 16.61
C VAL A 161 -10.04 7.65 15.08
N GLY A 162 -8.87 7.53 14.45
CA GLY A 162 -8.75 7.53 12.99
C GLY A 162 -7.36 7.95 12.51
N LEU A 163 -7.31 8.57 11.33
CA LEU A 163 -6.07 9.04 10.70
C LEU A 163 -6.04 10.56 10.58
N SER A 164 -4.85 11.14 10.65
CA SER A 164 -4.62 12.54 10.36
C SER A 164 -3.39 12.74 9.47
N VAL A 165 -3.49 13.70 8.55
CA VAL A 165 -2.36 14.40 7.93
C VAL A 165 -2.38 15.83 8.48
N PRO A 166 -1.56 16.12 9.50
CA PRO A 166 -1.54 17.43 10.15
C PRO A 166 -1.13 18.54 9.17
N GLY A 167 -1.78 19.68 9.26
CA GLY A 167 -1.52 20.79 8.36
C GLY A 167 -1.96 20.54 6.93
N MET A 168 -1.20 21.06 5.96
CA MET A 168 -1.51 20.98 4.53
C MET A 168 -0.22 20.79 3.72
N PRO A 169 0.45 19.62 3.83
CA PRO A 169 1.72 19.40 3.14
C PRO A 169 1.51 19.38 1.62
N PHE A 170 2.35 20.15 0.91
CA PHE A 170 2.28 20.22 -0.55
C PHE A 170 2.56 18.86 -1.18
N GLY A 171 1.81 18.52 -2.24
CA GLY A 171 1.90 17.21 -2.90
C GLY A 171 1.18 16.07 -2.21
N SER A 172 0.53 16.30 -1.04
CA SER A 172 -0.47 15.37 -0.52
C SER A 172 -1.73 15.40 -1.40
N PRO A 173 -2.61 14.38 -1.36
CA PRO A 173 -3.79 14.33 -2.23
C PRO A 173 -4.65 15.59 -2.18
N GLY A 174 -4.82 16.28 -3.32
CA GLY A 174 -5.54 17.54 -3.41
C GLY A 174 -4.72 18.80 -3.09
N MET A 175 -3.43 18.66 -2.74
CA MET A 175 -2.53 19.76 -2.37
C MET A 175 -1.41 20.01 -3.40
N GLY A 176 -1.69 19.81 -4.68
CA GLY A 176 -0.73 19.99 -5.77
C GLY A 176 -0.18 18.68 -6.34
N PRO A 177 0.81 18.74 -7.26
CA PRO A 177 1.36 17.57 -7.91
C PRO A 177 2.21 16.73 -6.94
N GLU A 178 2.03 15.43 -6.98
CA GLU A 178 2.78 14.49 -6.15
C GLU A 178 4.30 14.49 -6.46
N THR A 179 4.67 14.87 -7.67
CA THR A 179 6.08 15.00 -8.11
C THR A 179 6.86 16.11 -7.40
N GLU A 180 6.17 17.00 -6.67
CA GLU A 180 6.75 18.08 -5.89
C GLU A 180 6.42 17.89 -4.39
N ARG A 181 6.15 16.67 -3.97
CA ARG A 181 5.69 16.37 -2.62
C ARG A 181 6.72 16.75 -1.56
N GLN A 182 6.28 17.51 -0.56
CA GLN A 182 6.96 17.64 0.71
C GLN A 182 6.84 16.33 1.50
N ALA A 183 7.84 16.00 2.30
CA ALA A 183 7.72 14.87 3.21
C ALA A 183 6.60 15.09 4.23
N TYR A 184 5.76 14.09 4.47
CA TYR A 184 4.73 14.12 5.50
C TYR A 184 4.44 12.71 6.02
N ASP A 185 3.86 12.68 7.23
CA ASP A 185 3.36 11.46 7.83
C ASP A 185 1.84 11.45 7.88
N VAL A 186 1.26 10.30 7.62
CA VAL A 186 -0.09 9.94 8.05
C VAL A 186 0.03 9.38 9.45
N VAL A 187 -0.66 9.95 10.41
CA VAL A 187 -0.61 9.52 11.80
C VAL A 187 -1.92 8.83 12.22
N LEU A 188 -1.79 7.76 12.97
CA LEU A 188 -2.91 7.10 13.66
C LEU A 188 -3.17 7.86 14.97
N VAL A 189 -4.39 8.34 15.16
CA VAL A 189 -4.83 9.07 16.35
C VAL A 189 -5.45 8.10 17.34
N GLY A 190 -4.83 7.92 18.48
CA GLY A 190 -5.31 7.06 19.57
C GLY A 190 -6.51 7.66 20.31
N GLN A 191 -7.30 6.81 20.96
CA GLN A 191 -8.45 7.25 21.77
C GLN A 191 -8.05 8.05 23.02
N ASP A 192 -6.81 7.91 23.45
CA ASP A 192 -6.18 8.68 24.54
C ASP A 192 -5.55 10.00 24.09
N GLY A 193 -5.71 10.36 22.81
CA GLY A 193 -5.10 11.54 22.19
C GLY A 193 -3.63 11.35 21.79
N SER A 194 -3.05 10.17 21.96
CA SER A 194 -1.73 9.83 21.44
C SER A 194 -1.73 9.77 19.92
N SER A 195 -0.54 9.88 19.31
CA SER A 195 -0.39 9.70 17.87
C SER A 195 0.83 8.84 17.56
N THR A 196 0.69 7.96 16.57
CA THR A 196 1.78 7.14 16.04
C THR A 196 1.81 7.23 14.53
N VAL A 197 3.00 7.11 13.92
CA VAL A 197 3.11 7.11 12.46
C VAL A 197 2.43 5.87 11.90
N PHE A 198 1.47 6.08 11.02
CA PHE A 198 0.78 5.04 10.27
C PHE A 198 1.47 4.78 8.93
N THR A 199 1.75 5.83 8.15
CA THR A 199 2.51 5.76 6.88
C THR A 199 3.37 7.00 6.74
N SER A 200 4.60 6.85 6.25
CA SER A 200 5.48 7.98 5.91
C SER A 200 5.59 8.15 4.41
N TYR A 201 5.43 9.36 3.95
CA TYR A 201 5.60 9.79 2.56
C TYR A 201 6.84 10.67 2.44
N PRO A 202 7.94 10.20 1.84
CA PRO A 202 9.14 11.03 1.66
C PRO A 202 8.88 12.15 0.66
N ALA A 203 9.74 13.17 0.67
CA ALA A 203 9.76 14.19 -0.39
C ALA A 203 9.98 13.51 -1.76
N ALA A 204 9.31 14.04 -2.79
CA ALA A 204 9.49 13.58 -4.17
C ALA A 204 10.70 14.26 -4.83
#